data_7b987453947888c8a9b2a9bf9b33b2c6
#
_entry.id   7b987453947888c8a9b2a9bf9b33b2c6
#
_cell.length_a   1.000
_cell.length_b   1.000
_cell.length_c   1.000
_cell.angle_alpha   90.00
_cell.angle_beta   90.00
_cell.angle_gamma   90.00
#
_symmetry.space_group_name_H-M   'P 1'
#
loop_
_entity.id
_entity.type
_entity.pdbx_description
1 polymer ?
#
loop_
_entity_poly.entity_id
_entity_poly.type
_entity_poly.pdbx_seq_one_letter_code
_entity_poly.pdbx_strand_id
1 'polypeptide(L)'
;MKKKNIIFYFSDQQRWDTVNDRETPNLMQLASEGVMFVNNFTCQPVCGPARACLQSGLYATQIGCYWNGIPLPDGTPSLAHYFNNAGYQTAYIGKWHLASDRLPGIGMHCEATAIPKERLGEYQYFRGADVLEFTSHGYDGFIFDENGTKINFTGYRADCINDY
;
A
#
# COMPACT_ATOMS: atom_id res chain seq x y z
N MET A 1 8.96 23.51 16.16
CA MET A 1 7.88 23.66 15.16
C MET A 1 6.84 22.55 15.38
N LYS A 2 5.55 22.83 15.21
CA LYS A 2 4.50 21.79 15.26
C LYS A 2 4.67 20.88 14.04
N LYS A 3 4.73 19.56 14.25
CA LYS A 3 4.82 18.58 13.16
C LYS A 3 3.53 18.63 12.32
N LYS A 4 3.67 18.56 11.00
CA LYS A 4 2.53 18.49 10.07
C LYS A 4 2.10 17.05 9.90
N ASN A 5 0.81 16.80 9.75
CA ASN A 5 0.31 15.51 9.28
C ASN A 5 0.70 15.32 7.81
N ILE A 6 1.03 14.09 7.45
CA ILE A 6 1.43 13.71 6.10
C ILE A 6 0.48 12.61 5.64
N ILE A 7 -0.19 12.83 4.53
CA ILE A 7 -1.01 11.82 3.86
C ILE A 7 -0.30 11.47 2.56
N PHE A 8 0.03 10.19 2.41
CA PHE A 8 0.55 9.64 1.17
C PHE A 8 -0.53 8.75 0.54
N TYR A 9 -1.22 9.28 -0.46
CA TYR A 9 -2.29 8.59 -1.17
C TYR A 9 -1.80 8.15 -2.55
N PHE A 10 -2.07 6.89 -2.92
CA PHE A 10 -1.82 6.39 -4.26
C PHE A 10 -2.89 5.39 -4.67
N SER A 11 -3.25 5.41 -5.94
CA SER A 11 -4.17 4.47 -6.57
C SER A 11 -3.42 3.26 -7.13
N ASP A 12 -4.04 2.08 -7.07
CA ASP A 12 -3.52 0.88 -7.72
C ASP A 12 -3.95 0.87 -9.19
N GLN A 13 -3.02 0.68 -10.11
CA GLN A 13 -3.25 0.49 -11.55
C GLN A 13 -4.03 1.63 -12.26
N GLN A 14 -3.97 2.83 -11.75
CA GLN A 14 -4.59 3.99 -12.41
C GLN A 14 -3.78 4.41 -13.64
N ARG A 15 -4.45 4.57 -14.76
CA ARG A 15 -3.85 5.12 -15.99
C ARG A 15 -3.64 6.64 -15.83
N TRP A 16 -2.51 7.14 -16.28
CA TRP A 16 -2.15 8.56 -16.16
C TRP A 16 -3.15 9.50 -16.87
N ASP A 17 -3.73 9.06 -18.00
CA ASP A 17 -4.69 9.84 -18.79
C ASP A 17 -6.09 9.94 -18.15
N THR A 18 -6.36 9.19 -17.07
CA THR A 18 -7.56 9.33 -16.25
C THR A 18 -7.41 10.39 -15.16
N VAL A 19 -6.24 11.02 -15.02
CA VAL A 19 -6.04 12.17 -14.15
C VAL A 19 -6.39 13.44 -14.93
N ASN A 20 -7.67 13.81 -14.89
CA ASN A 20 -8.23 14.95 -15.62
C ASN A 20 -9.51 15.47 -14.93
N ASP A 21 -9.99 16.62 -15.37
CA ASP A 21 -11.16 17.30 -14.75
C ASP A 21 -12.47 16.48 -14.82
N ARG A 22 -12.57 15.55 -15.76
CA ARG A 22 -13.76 14.73 -15.94
C ARG A 22 -13.75 13.50 -15.02
N GLU A 23 -12.64 12.77 -15.00
CA GLU A 23 -12.54 11.46 -14.34
C GLU A 23 -12.10 11.60 -12.86
N THR A 24 -11.26 12.59 -12.56
CA THR A 24 -10.69 12.81 -11.23
C THR A 24 -10.68 14.29 -10.83
N PRO A 25 -11.86 14.96 -10.78
CA PRO A 25 -11.94 16.40 -10.53
C PRO A 25 -11.32 16.84 -9.20
N ASN A 26 -11.42 16.01 -8.15
CA ASN A 26 -10.82 16.31 -6.85
C ASN A 26 -9.28 16.29 -6.89
N LEU A 27 -8.67 15.39 -7.68
CA LEU A 27 -7.22 15.40 -7.88
C LEU A 27 -6.78 16.62 -8.67
N MET A 28 -7.58 17.05 -9.67
CA MET A 28 -7.30 18.26 -10.43
C MET A 28 -7.45 19.52 -9.58
N GLN A 29 -8.43 19.57 -8.68
CA GLN A 29 -8.51 20.63 -7.69
C GLN A 29 -7.27 20.69 -6.81
N LEU A 30 -6.84 19.54 -6.25
CA LEU A 30 -5.62 19.46 -5.45
C LEU A 30 -4.39 19.91 -6.25
N ALA A 31 -4.29 19.52 -7.51
CA ALA A 31 -3.23 19.93 -8.41
C ALA A 31 -3.19 21.46 -8.63
N SER A 32 -4.36 22.10 -8.69
CA SER A 32 -4.45 23.56 -8.83
C SER A 32 -3.97 24.35 -7.60
N GLU A 33 -4.02 23.70 -6.43
CA GLU A 33 -3.58 24.28 -5.14
C GLU A 33 -2.15 23.87 -4.78
N GLY A 34 -1.56 22.93 -5.53
CA GLY A 34 -0.27 22.35 -5.25
C GLY A 34 0.66 22.28 -6.45
N VAL A 35 1.34 21.14 -6.62
CA VAL A 35 2.25 20.88 -7.75
C VAL A 35 1.89 19.55 -8.40
N MET A 36 1.71 19.57 -9.71
CA MET A 36 1.48 18.36 -10.52
C MET A 36 2.73 18.04 -11.34
N PHE A 37 3.30 16.85 -11.12
CA PHE A 37 4.44 16.36 -11.88
C PHE A 37 3.96 15.58 -13.12
N VAL A 38 4.01 16.19 -14.29
CA VAL A 38 3.52 15.59 -15.55
C VAL A 38 4.43 14.50 -16.13
N ASN A 39 5.70 14.50 -15.74
CA ASN A 39 6.71 13.53 -16.15
C ASN A 39 7.20 12.73 -14.94
N ASN A 40 6.32 11.98 -14.31
CA ASN A 40 6.65 11.08 -13.22
C ASN A 40 6.57 9.63 -13.68
N PHE A 41 7.60 8.83 -13.39
CA PHE A 41 7.73 7.46 -13.84
C PHE A 41 7.88 6.54 -12.63
N THR A 42 7.16 5.42 -12.65
CA THR A 42 7.42 4.35 -11.68
C THR A 42 8.71 3.62 -12.04
N CYS A 43 9.49 3.25 -11.03
CA CYS A 43 10.73 2.48 -11.23
C CYS A 43 10.46 1.02 -11.60
N GLN A 44 9.24 0.52 -11.34
CA GLN A 44 8.82 -0.83 -11.71
C GLN A 44 7.28 -0.86 -11.87
N PRO A 45 6.74 -1.10 -13.10
CA PRO A 45 5.30 -1.04 -13.35
C PRO A 45 4.57 -2.36 -13.00
N VAL A 46 4.81 -2.89 -11.80
CA VAL A 46 4.20 -4.11 -11.25
C VAL A 46 3.89 -3.88 -9.79
N CYS A 47 2.73 -4.34 -9.30
CA CYS A 47 2.17 -3.95 -8.01
C CYS A 47 3.13 -4.16 -6.82
N GLY A 48 3.61 -5.39 -6.57
CA GLY A 48 4.52 -5.70 -5.46
C GLY A 48 5.83 -4.94 -5.55
N PRO A 49 6.58 -5.04 -6.65
CA PRO A 49 7.83 -4.30 -6.83
C PRO A 49 7.68 -2.78 -6.72
N ALA A 50 6.65 -2.18 -7.32
CA ALA A 50 6.39 -0.75 -7.19
C ALA A 50 6.18 -0.34 -5.73
N ARG A 51 5.40 -1.14 -4.98
CA ARG A 51 5.17 -0.93 -3.54
C ARG A 51 6.44 -1.10 -2.72
N ALA A 52 7.27 -2.10 -3.03
CA ALA A 52 8.55 -2.30 -2.37
C ALA A 52 9.48 -1.10 -2.58
N CYS A 53 9.59 -0.61 -3.81
CA CYS A 53 10.37 0.59 -4.13
C CYS A 53 9.85 1.81 -3.36
N LEU A 54 8.54 1.98 -3.32
CA LEU A 54 7.87 3.10 -2.66
C LEU A 54 8.05 3.06 -1.14
N GLN A 55 7.97 1.88 -0.53
CA GLN A 55 8.16 1.71 0.90
C GLN A 55 9.63 1.88 1.33
N SER A 56 10.56 1.38 0.55
CA SER A 56 11.97 1.35 0.93
C SER A 56 12.81 2.53 0.39
N GLY A 57 12.34 3.22 -0.66
CA GLY A 57 13.12 4.22 -1.39
C GLY A 57 14.24 3.64 -2.26
N LEU A 58 14.25 2.31 -2.47
CA LEU A 58 15.27 1.59 -3.25
C LEU A 58 14.67 1.05 -4.56
N TYR A 59 15.50 0.81 -5.56
CA TYR A 59 15.06 0.11 -6.78
C TYR A 59 14.76 -1.36 -6.54
N ALA A 60 13.82 -1.92 -7.29
CA ALA A 60 13.40 -3.32 -7.18
C ALA A 60 14.56 -4.32 -7.24
N THR A 61 15.57 -4.05 -8.07
CA THR A 61 16.78 -4.87 -8.20
C THR A 61 17.71 -4.77 -6.99
N GLN A 62 17.74 -3.63 -6.30
CA GLN A 62 18.52 -3.44 -5.08
C GLN A 62 17.88 -4.17 -3.89
N ILE A 63 16.54 -4.15 -3.81
CA ILE A 63 15.78 -4.81 -2.74
C ILE A 63 15.68 -6.32 -2.99
N GLY A 64 15.77 -6.77 -4.25
CA GLY A 64 15.47 -8.13 -4.66
C GLY A 64 13.98 -8.42 -4.89
N CYS A 65 13.08 -7.44 -4.67
CA CYS A 65 11.65 -7.55 -4.90
C CYS A 65 11.28 -7.01 -6.30
N TYR A 66 11.55 -7.81 -7.32
CA TYR A 66 11.38 -7.42 -8.73
C TYR A 66 10.21 -8.14 -9.43
N TRP A 67 9.47 -8.96 -8.70
CA TRP A 67 8.36 -9.76 -9.19
C TRP A 67 7.22 -9.84 -8.16
N ASN A 68 5.97 -9.96 -8.58
CA ASN A 68 4.86 -10.23 -7.67
C ASN A 68 5.02 -11.61 -7.03
N GLY A 69 4.95 -11.68 -5.68
CA GLY A 69 5.20 -12.90 -4.93
C GLY A 69 6.67 -13.03 -4.47
N ILE A 70 7.40 -11.93 -4.54
CA ILE A 70 8.61 -11.74 -3.76
C ILE A 70 8.28 -10.70 -2.70
N PRO A 71 8.28 -11.04 -1.41
CA PRO A 71 7.95 -10.10 -0.34
C PRO A 71 9.05 -9.05 -0.18
N LEU A 72 8.72 -7.99 0.55
CA LEU A 72 9.74 -7.07 1.04
C LEU A 72 10.66 -7.86 1.98
N PRO A 73 11.98 -7.89 1.76
CA PRO A 73 12.89 -8.65 2.61
C PRO A 73 12.78 -8.21 4.07
N ASP A 74 12.80 -9.17 4.98
CA ASP A 74 12.73 -8.91 6.42
C ASP A 74 13.85 -7.96 6.86
N GLY A 75 13.49 -6.99 7.71
CA GLY A 75 14.41 -5.98 8.19
C GLY A 75 14.68 -4.82 7.20
N THR A 76 14.04 -4.80 6.03
CA THR A 76 14.11 -3.63 5.14
C THR A 76 13.34 -2.45 5.77
N PRO A 77 14.01 -1.31 6.04
CA PRO A 77 13.32 -0.15 6.57
C PRO A 77 12.25 0.36 5.59
N SER A 78 11.05 0.54 6.09
CA SER A 78 9.93 1.11 5.32
C SER A 78 9.79 2.62 5.56
N LEU A 79 8.88 3.26 4.87
CA LEU A 79 8.47 4.64 5.19
C LEU A 79 8.09 4.78 6.66
N ALA A 80 7.34 3.79 7.22
CA ALA A 80 6.94 3.83 8.61
C ALA A 80 8.15 3.82 9.57
N HIS A 81 9.21 3.07 9.25
CA HIS A 81 10.45 3.07 10.05
C HIS A 81 10.99 4.49 10.26
N TYR A 82 11.15 5.24 9.18
CA TYR A 82 11.71 6.61 9.26
C TYR A 82 10.76 7.58 9.97
N PHE A 83 9.45 7.48 9.72
CA PHE A 83 8.47 8.33 10.39
C PHE A 83 8.31 7.99 11.87
N ASN A 84 8.33 6.73 12.25
CA ASN A 84 8.33 6.30 13.65
C ASN A 84 9.54 6.87 14.41
N ASN A 85 10.74 6.75 13.81
CA ASN A 85 11.99 7.31 14.38
C ASN A 85 11.95 8.84 14.48
N ALA A 86 11.20 9.51 13.61
CA ALA A 86 10.95 10.94 13.68
C ALA A 86 9.80 11.29 14.66
N GLY A 87 9.22 10.29 15.36
CA GLY A 87 8.17 10.46 16.37
C GLY A 87 6.80 10.79 15.78
N TYR A 88 6.48 10.29 14.59
CA TYR A 88 5.13 10.26 14.04
C TYR A 88 4.42 8.96 14.45
N GLN A 89 3.11 9.00 14.46
CA GLN A 89 2.29 7.79 14.40
C GLN A 89 2.06 7.45 12.93
N THR A 90 2.20 6.16 12.59
CA THR A 90 2.12 5.70 11.21
C THR A 90 0.94 4.78 11.00
N ALA A 91 0.23 4.97 9.89
CA ALA A 91 -0.91 4.17 9.48
C ALA A 91 -0.74 3.70 8.03
N TYR A 92 -1.17 2.49 7.75
CA TYR A 92 -1.32 1.95 6.40
C TYR A 92 -2.74 1.44 6.18
N ILE A 93 -3.36 1.85 5.08
CA ILE A 93 -4.72 1.47 4.74
C ILE A 93 -4.74 0.98 3.29
N GLY A 94 -5.27 -0.24 3.06
CA GLY A 94 -5.43 -0.81 1.73
C GLY A 94 -4.59 -2.05 1.43
N LYS A 95 -4.26 -2.24 0.16
CA LYS A 95 -3.49 -3.39 -0.33
C LYS A 95 -2.01 -3.26 0.02
N TRP A 96 -1.46 -4.26 0.70
CA TRP A 96 -0.02 -4.29 1.07
C TRP A 96 0.85 -4.88 -0.03
N HIS A 97 0.60 -6.13 -0.41
CA HIS A 97 1.25 -6.91 -1.47
C HIS A 97 2.78 -7.05 -1.33
N LEU A 98 3.25 -7.11 -0.08
CA LEU A 98 4.68 -7.20 0.26
C LEU A 98 4.98 -8.29 1.29
N ALA A 99 4.00 -9.14 1.64
CA ALA A 99 4.16 -10.12 2.71
C ALA A 99 4.21 -11.57 2.23
N SER A 100 3.57 -11.91 1.12
CA SER A 100 3.45 -13.31 0.66
C SER A 100 4.55 -13.72 -0.29
N ASP A 101 5.08 -14.93 -0.08
CA ASP A 101 5.90 -15.67 -1.03
C ASP A 101 4.99 -16.50 -1.94
N ARG A 102 5.15 -16.40 -3.24
CA ARG A 102 4.39 -17.21 -4.21
C ARG A 102 5.11 -18.45 -4.73
N LEU A 103 6.28 -18.76 -4.21
CA LEU A 103 6.97 -20.00 -4.59
C LEU A 103 6.23 -21.21 -4.00
N PRO A 104 5.77 -22.16 -4.81
CA PRO A 104 5.02 -23.33 -4.33
C PRO A 104 5.77 -24.09 -3.26
N GLY A 105 5.13 -24.27 -2.09
CA GLY A 105 5.68 -25.06 -0.98
C GLY A 105 6.83 -24.39 -0.21
N ILE A 106 7.18 -23.16 -0.51
CA ILE A 106 8.26 -22.43 0.16
C ILE A 106 7.72 -21.04 0.58
N GLY A 107 7.97 -20.68 1.84
CA GLY A 107 7.66 -19.35 2.34
C GLY A 107 6.25 -19.20 2.94
N MET A 108 5.89 -17.95 3.16
CA MET A 108 4.65 -17.57 3.83
C MET A 108 3.59 -17.17 2.79
N HIS A 109 2.37 -17.70 2.96
CA HIS A 109 1.23 -17.41 2.11
C HIS A 109 0.15 -16.72 2.93
N CYS A 110 0.10 -15.40 2.87
CA CYS A 110 -0.88 -14.58 3.57
C CYS A 110 -1.73 -13.69 2.65
N GLU A 111 -1.86 -14.08 1.37
CA GLU A 111 -2.64 -13.33 0.39
C GLU A 111 -4.10 -13.11 0.81
N ALA A 112 -4.68 -14.09 1.51
CA ALA A 112 -6.06 -14.06 1.99
C ALA A 112 -6.20 -14.24 3.51
N THR A 113 -5.08 -14.13 4.25
CA THR A 113 -5.03 -14.25 5.71
C THR A 113 -4.38 -13.01 6.34
N ALA A 114 -4.38 -12.96 7.67
CA ALA A 114 -3.69 -11.89 8.38
C ALA A 114 -2.19 -11.88 8.06
N ILE A 115 -1.64 -10.70 7.85
CA ILE A 115 -0.21 -10.50 7.66
C ILE A 115 0.46 -10.54 9.04
N PRO A 116 1.53 -11.33 9.23
CA PRO A 116 2.31 -11.32 10.46
C PRO A 116 2.87 -9.92 10.76
N LYS A 117 2.89 -9.57 12.03
CA LYS A 117 3.26 -8.22 12.48
C LYS A 117 4.64 -7.79 12.00
N GLU A 118 5.59 -8.70 11.94
CA GLU A 118 6.95 -8.49 11.45
C GLU A 118 7.02 -8.14 9.96
N ARG A 119 5.97 -8.46 9.19
CA ARG A 119 5.84 -8.13 7.75
C ARG A 119 4.93 -6.95 7.43
N LEU A 120 4.46 -6.23 8.45
CA LEU A 120 3.66 -5.00 8.28
C LEU A 120 4.50 -3.73 8.06
N GLY A 121 5.81 -3.86 7.82
CA GLY A 121 6.69 -2.72 7.53
C GLY A 121 6.77 -1.68 8.67
N GLU A 122 6.59 -2.10 9.92
CA GLU A 122 6.62 -1.25 11.13
C GLU A 122 5.46 -0.24 11.25
N TYR A 123 4.39 -0.37 10.45
CA TYR A 123 3.19 0.44 10.63
C TYR A 123 2.50 0.13 11.95
N GLN A 124 2.15 1.17 12.71
CA GLN A 124 1.53 1.08 14.04
C GLN A 124 0.03 0.84 13.96
N TYR A 125 -0.61 1.34 12.92
CA TYR A 125 -2.00 1.10 12.58
C TYR A 125 -2.07 0.48 11.20
N PHE A 126 -2.85 -0.56 11.04
CA PHE A 126 -3.03 -1.25 9.76
C PHE A 126 -4.51 -1.58 9.53
N ARG A 127 -5.00 -1.30 8.32
CA ARG A 127 -6.32 -1.70 7.84
C ARG A 127 -6.17 -2.16 6.39
N GLY A 128 -6.00 -3.45 6.16
CA GLY A 128 -5.76 -3.92 4.81
C GLY A 128 -5.64 -5.42 4.67
N ALA A 129 -5.18 -5.84 3.51
CA ALA A 129 -4.81 -7.22 3.21
C ALA A 129 -3.57 -7.23 2.33
N ASP A 130 -2.88 -8.36 2.29
CA ASP A 130 -1.72 -8.49 1.41
C ASP A 130 -2.16 -8.38 -0.06
N VAL A 131 -3.14 -9.17 -0.46
CA VAL A 131 -3.74 -9.08 -1.81
C VAL A 131 -5.26 -8.89 -1.67
N LEU A 132 -5.75 -7.66 -1.80
CA LEU A 132 -7.17 -7.32 -1.62
C LEU A 132 -8.10 -8.11 -2.55
N GLU A 133 -7.62 -8.51 -3.72
CA GLU A 133 -8.37 -9.29 -4.69
C GLU A 133 -8.69 -10.72 -4.21
N PHE A 134 -7.98 -11.23 -3.20
CA PHE A 134 -8.26 -12.52 -2.57
C PHE A 134 -9.15 -12.41 -1.34
N THR A 135 -9.31 -11.22 -0.79
CA THR A 135 -10.12 -10.98 0.43
C THR A 135 -11.42 -10.25 0.15
N SER A 136 -11.61 -9.77 -1.08
CA SER A 136 -12.79 -8.97 -1.41
C SER A 136 -13.20 -9.10 -2.87
N HIS A 137 -14.48 -8.91 -3.10
CA HIS A 137 -15.07 -8.60 -4.39
C HIS A 137 -15.33 -7.10 -4.53
N GLY A 138 -16.02 -6.65 -5.58
CA GLY A 138 -16.27 -5.22 -5.80
C GLY A 138 -17.09 -4.54 -4.70
N TYR A 139 -17.98 -5.29 -4.04
CA TYR A 139 -18.99 -4.74 -3.12
C TYR A 139 -19.05 -5.41 -1.74
N ASP A 140 -18.20 -6.36 -1.48
CA ASP A 140 -18.10 -7.03 -0.19
C ASP A 140 -16.72 -7.62 0.01
N GLY A 141 -16.38 -7.94 1.26
CA GLY A 141 -15.12 -8.57 1.58
C GLY A 141 -14.71 -8.38 3.03
N PHE A 142 -13.42 -8.54 3.24
CA PHE A 142 -12.82 -8.33 4.54
C PHE A 142 -11.37 -7.85 4.41
N ILE A 143 -10.91 -7.21 5.47
CA ILE A 143 -9.52 -6.82 5.68
C ILE A 143 -9.08 -7.27 7.08
N PHE A 144 -7.86 -7.00 7.42
CA PHE A 144 -7.30 -7.28 8.74
C PHE A 144 -6.77 -6.00 9.40
N ASP A 145 -6.78 -5.98 10.72
CA ASP A 145 -6.08 -4.96 11.50
C ASP A 145 -4.62 -5.38 11.81
N GLU A 146 -3.90 -4.53 12.52
CA GLU A 146 -2.52 -4.75 12.95
C GLU A 146 -2.34 -5.91 13.94
N ASN A 147 -3.44 -6.41 14.50
CA ASN A 147 -3.47 -7.56 15.41
C ASN A 147 -3.91 -8.85 14.71
N GLY A 148 -4.18 -8.78 13.40
CA GLY A 148 -4.69 -9.90 12.61
C GLY A 148 -6.19 -10.15 12.77
N THR A 149 -6.93 -9.21 13.37
CA THR A 149 -8.38 -9.34 13.52
C THR A 149 -9.07 -9.08 12.17
N LYS A 150 -9.92 -10.02 11.77
CA LYS A 150 -10.70 -9.89 10.55
C LYS A 150 -11.82 -8.86 10.71
N ILE A 151 -11.90 -7.92 9.77
CA ILE A 151 -12.91 -6.86 9.70
C ILE A 151 -13.67 -7.04 8.38
N ASN A 152 -14.95 -7.41 8.46
CA ASN A 152 -15.81 -7.55 7.28
C ASN A 152 -16.36 -6.16 6.88
N PHE A 153 -16.55 -5.97 5.59
CA PHE A 153 -17.21 -4.79 5.05
C PHE A 153 -18.24 -5.18 3.98
N THR A 154 -19.25 -4.33 3.81
CA THR A 154 -20.25 -4.44 2.75
C THR A 154 -20.42 -3.06 2.12
N GLY A 155 -20.37 -3.00 0.80
CA GLY A 155 -20.38 -1.75 0.02
C GLY A 155 -19.24 -1.74 -0.99
N TYR A 156 -19.18 -0.69 -1.81
CA TYR A 156 -18.13 -0.57 -2.80
C TYR A 156 -16.75 -0.55 -2.15
N ARG A 157 -15.89 -1.48 -2.55
CA ARG A 157 -14.59 -1.73 -1.88
C ARG A 157 -13.74 -0.48 -1.71
N ALA A 158 -13.66 0.36 -2.76
CA ALA A 158 -12.84 1.56 -2.69
C ALA A 158 -13.36 2.55 -1.63
N ASP A 159 -14.68 2.74 -1.54
CA ASP A 159 -15.31 3.61 -0.53
C ASP A 159 -15.05 3.04 0.87
N CYS A 160 -15.34 1.73 1.07
CA CYS A 160 -15.11 1.08 2.36
C CYS A 160 -13.65 1.16 2.84
N ILE A 161 -12.68 1.07 1.93
CA ILE A 161 -11.27 1.21 2.28
C ILE A 161 -10.90 2.66 2.60
N ASN A 162 -11.51 3.63 1.91
CA ASN A 162 -11.26 5.05 2.17
C ASN A 162 -11.92 5.57 3.46
N ASP A 163 -12.89 4.84 4.03
CA ASP A 163 -13.59 5.20 5.26
C ASP A 163 -12.79 4.91 6.54
N TYR A 164 -11.63 4.21 6.45
CA TYR A 164 -10.73 3.94 7.58
C TYR A 164 -9.67 5.02 7.72
#